data_296ad6a16ba003d91a52905baf4542de
#
_entry.id   296ad6a16ba003d91a52905baf4542de
#
_cell.length_a   1.000
_cell.length_b   1.000
_cell.length_c   1.000
_cell.angle_alpha   90.00
_cell.angle_beta   90.00
_cell.angle_gamma   90.00
#
_symmetry.space_group_name_H-M   'P 1'
#
loop_
_entity.id
_entity.type
_entity.pdbx_description
1 polymer ?
#
loop_
_entity_poly.entity_id
_entity_poly.type
_entity_poly.pdbx_seq_one_letter_code
_entity_poly.pdbx_strand_id
1 'polypeptide(L)'
;MSCHGDDVGIAVTNNSPINWPDFVELFRKYKCNPHALIMSSCCGATDDLANEFEKIPYGPYIIFGSIDERNYNEYAVAWTILYNLFKTKGVHRDVAMEALRAIRAIAHNNFRYLRWKDDKKEYVQYPPEGRRFVVMEKKLKAK
;
A
#
# COMPACT_ATOMS: atom_id res chain seq x y z
N MET A 1 8.89 -3.78 2.91
CA MET A 1 10.08 -3.42 2.11
C MET A 1 10.29 -1.94 2.21
N SER A 2 11.51 -1.47 2.46
CA SER A 2 11.83 -0.04 2.60
C SER A 2 13.00 0.31 1.69
N CYS A 3 12.80 1.25 0.77
CA CYS A 3 13.77 1.69 -0.23
C CYS A 3 13.32 3.04 -0.82
N HIS A 4 14.19 3.69 -1.58
CA HIS A 4 13.77 4.79 -2.44
C HIS A 4 12.88 4.26 -3.57
N GLY A 5 12.00 5.09 -4.08
CA GLY A 5 11.13 4.75 -5.20
C GLY A 5 10.62 5.98 -5.92
N ASP A 6 10.13 5.77 -7.11
CA ASP A 6 9.45 6.74 -7.96
C ASP A 6 8.27 6.05 -8.68
N ASP A 7 7.71 6.69 -9.68
CA ASP A 7 6.61 6.14 -10.49
C ASP A 7 7.02 4.96 -11.38
N VAL A 8 8.32 4.77 -11.64
CA VAL A 8 8.84 3.75 -12.54
C VAL A 8 9.31 2.49 -11.80
N GLY A 9 9.75 2.62 -10.54
CA GLY A 9 10.29 1.51 -9.78
C GLY A 9 10.86 1.88 -8.42
N ILE A 10 11.80 1.07 -7.98
CA ILE A 10 12.52 1.26 -6.71
C ILE A 10 14.03 1.30 -6.94
N ALA A 11 14.76 1.93 -6.02
CA ALA A 11 16.21 1.88 -5.97
C ALA A 11 16.67 1.06 -4.77
N VAL A 12 17.57 0.11 -4.99
CA VAL A 12 18.19 -0.69 -3.94
C VAL A 12 19.37 0.05 -3.30
N THR A 13 19.98 -0.53 -2.27
CA THR A 13 20.97 0.11 -1.40
C THR A 13 22.16 0.76 -2.12
N ASN A 14 22.53 0.25 -3.30
CA ASN A 14 23.59 0.82 -4.14
C ASN A 14 23.07 1.85 -5.18
N ASN A 15 21.83 2.31 -5.03
CA ASN A 15 21.11 3.17 -5.96
C ASN A 15 20.87 2.56 -7.35
N SER A 16 21.00 1.25 -7.51
CA SER A 16 20.63 0.60 -8.76
C SER A 16 19.11 0.59 -8.90
N PRO A 17 18.56 1.12 -9.99
CA PRO A 17 17.11 1.11 -10.20
C PRO A 17 16.63 -0.30 -10.56
N ILE A 18 15.45 -0.65 -10.06
CA ILE A 18 14.70 -1.84 -10.43
C ILE A 18 13.31 -1.34 -10.83
N ASN A 19 12.99 -1.42 -12.12
CA ASN A 19 11.66 -1.04 -12.60
C ASN A 19 10.57 -2.03 -12.13
N TRP A 20 9.31 -1.63 -12.23
CA TRP A 20 8.20 -2.48 -11.77
C TRP A 20 8.14 -3.84 -12.47
N PRO A 21 8.33 -3.97 -13.79
CA PRO A 21 8.41 -5.28 -14.45
C PRO A 21 9.48 -6.19 -13.87
N ASP A 22 10.70 -5.69 -13.68
CA ASP A 22 11.81 -6.49 -13.13
C ASP A 22 11.56 -6.84 -11.66
N PHE A 23 10.98 -5.93 -10.89
CA PHE A 23 10.59 -6.18 -9.50
C PHE A 23 9.55 -7.30 -9.40
N VAL A 24 8.53 -7.26 -10.22
CA VAL A 24 7.45 -8.27 -10.25
C VAL A 24 7.96 -9.60 -10.79
N GLU A 25 8.92 -9.59 -11.72
CA GLU A 25 9.55 -10.80 -12.22
C GLU A 25 10.24 -11.62 -11.12
N LEU A 26 10.74 -10.98 -10.07
CA LEU A 26 11.28 -11.69 -8.90
C LEU A 26 10.20 -12.55 -8.22
N PHE A 27 8.97 -12.03 -8.10
CA PHE A 27 7.86 -12.81 -7.54
C PHE A 27 7.52 -14.01 -8.41
N ARG A 28 7.51 -13.85 -9.72
CA ARG A 28 7.29 -14.94 -10.67
C ARG A 28 8.41 -15.98 -10.59
N LYS A 29 9.66 -15.54 -10.63
CA LYS A 29 10.85 -16.39 -10.60
C LYS A 29 10.92 -17.25 -9.33
N TYR A 30 10.64 -16.65 -8.19
CA TYR A 30 10.71 -17.34 -6.89
C TYR A 30 9.35 -17.86 -6.42
N LYS A 31 8.31 -17.77 -7.23
CA LYS A 31 6.93 -18.17 -6.90
C LYS A 31 6.44 -17.57 -5.58
N CYS A 32 6.77 -16.30 -5.36
CA CYS A 32 6.40 -15.58 -4.15
C CYS A 32 4.92 -15.21 -4.17
N ASN A 33 4.17 -15.67 -3.19
CA ASN A 33 2.76 -15.36 -3.04
C ASN A 33 2.46 -14.85 -1.61
N PRO A 34 2.99 -13.70 -1.20
CA PRO A 34 2.78 -13.18 0.14
C PRO A 34 1.33 -12.72 0.32
N HIS A 35 0.82 -12.87 1.54
CA HIS A 35 -0.52 -12.35 1.86
C HIS A 35 -0.58 -10.82 1.73
N ALA A 36 0.46 -10.13 2.15
CA ALA A 36 0.53 -8.67 2.06
C ALA A 36 1.93 -8.19 1.64
N LEU A 37 1.97 -7.24 0.72
CA LEU A 37 3.14 -6.46 0.37
C LEU A 37 2.95 -5.04 0.94
N ILE A 38 3.86 -4.63 1.81
CA ILE A 38 3.83 -3.31 2.43
C ILE A 38 5.07 -2.57 1.95
N MET A 39 4.83 -1.51 1.18
CA MET A 39 5.86 -0.75 0.48
C MET A 39 6.16 0.56 1.23
N SER A 40 7.36 0.66 1.79
CA SER A 40 7.91 1.91 2.33
C SER A 40 8.81 2.56 1.28
N SER A 41 8.25 2.78 0.11
CA SER A 41 8.90 3.49 -1.00
C SER A 41 7.91 4.48 -1.59
N CYS A 42 8.42 5.60 -2.07
CA CYS A 42 7.60 6.54 -2.84
C CYS A 42 6.95 5.80 -4.01
N CYS A 43 5.71 6.16 -4.33
CA CYS A 43 4.94 5.54 -5.41
C CYS A 43 4.77 4.00 -5.30
N GLY A 44 4.94 3.43 -4.10
CA GLY A 44 4.93 1.97 -3.86
C GLY A 44 3.56 1.29 -3.92
N ALA A 45 2.48 2.02 -4.27
CA ALA A 45 1.14 1.45 -4.45
C ALA A 45 0.41 2.13 -5.63
N THR A 46 1.13 2.39 -6.72
CA THR A 46 0.58 2.94 -7.96
C THR A 46 -0.15 1.87 -8.77
N ASP A 47 -0.94 2.30 -9.74
CA ASP A 47 -1.59 1.39 -10.69
C ASP A 47 -0.55 0.67 -11.55
N ASP A 48 0.60 1.29 -11.86
CA ASP A 48 1.65 0.67 -12.65
C ASP A 48 2.20 -0.59 -11.98
N LEU A 49 2.51 -0.54 -10.67
CA LEU A 49 2.92 -1.72 -9.93
C LEU A 49 1.80 -2.78 -9.88
N ALA A 50 0.56 -2.37 -9.63
CA ALA A 50 -0.57 -3.28 -9.59
C ALA A 50 -0.77 -4.00 -10.93
N ASN A 51 -0.76 -3.26 -12.03
CA ASN A 51 -0.90 -3.79 -13.39
C ASN A 51 0.21 -4.79 -13.75
N GLU A 52 1.44 -4.60 -13.25
CA GLU A 52 2.51 -5.58 -13.46
C GLU A 52 2.23 -6.88 -12.70
N PHE A 53 1.75 -6.81 -11.45
CA PHE A 53 1.34 -8.02 -10.72
C PHE A 53 0.17 -8.76 -11.35
N GLU A 54 -0.74 -8.08 -12.05
CA GLU A 54 -1.87 -8.70 -12.75
C GLU A 54 -1.43 -9.62 -13.90
N LYS A 55 -0.22 -9.42 -14.43
CA LYS A 55 0.34 -10.20 -15.55
C LYS A 55 0.92 -11.54 -15.12
N ILE A 56 1.10 -11.78 -13.81
CA ILE A 56 1.76 -12.99 -13.31
C ILE A 56 0.83 -13.81 -12.40
N PRO A 57 1.03 -15.14 -12.32
CA PRO A 57 0.19 -16.01 -11.50
C PRO A 57 0.49 -15.95 -10.01
N TYR A 58 1.57 -15.29 -9.62
CA TYR A 58 2.02 -15.17 -8.23
C TYR A 58 2.15 -13.69 -7.88
N GLY A 59 1.57 -13.29 -6.76
CA GLY A 59 1.65 -11.91 -6.32
C GLY A 59 1.04 -11.74 -4.93
N PRO A 60 1.20 -10.56 -4.33
CA PRO A 60 0.61 -10.28 -3.03
C PRO A 60 -0.92 -10.22 -3.14
N TYR A 61 -1.61 -10.76 -2.13
CA TYR A 61 -3.07 -10.62 -2.07
C TYR A 61 -3.49 -9.19 -1.71
N ILE A 62 -2.62 -8.48 -0.97
CA ILE A 62 -2.82 -7.10 -0.54
C ILE A 62 -1.55 -6.30 -0.85
N ILE A 63 -1.71 -5.08 -1.36
CA ILE A 63 -0.64 -4.09 -1.49
C ILE A 63 -1.00 -2.86 -0.66
N PHE A 64 -0.10 -2.44 0.23
CA PHE A 64 -0.17 -1.20 0.97
C PHE A 64 1.04 -0.32 0.63
N GLY A 65 0.80 0.96 0.36
CA GLY A 65 1.86 1.93 0.06
C GLY A 65 1.29 3.32 -0.15
N SER A 66 2.12 4.25 -0.60
CA SER A 66 1.67 5.55 -1.06
C SER A 66 1.65 5.62 -2.59
N ILE A 67 0.88 6.56 -3.13
CA ILE A 67 0.82 6.83 -4.57
C ILE A 67 1.74 7.98 -5.00
N ASP A 68 2.45 8.58 -4.07
CA ASP A 68 3.34 9.71 -4.29
C ASP A 68 4.57 9.68 -3.38
N GLU A 69 5.38 10.71 -3.42
CA GLU A 69 6.54 10.87 -2.55
C GLU A 69 6.12 11.14 -1.12
N ARG A 70 6.73 10.42 -0.16
CA ARG A 70 6.47 10.56 1.27
C ARG A 70 7.75 10.61 2.09
N ASN A 71 7.68 11.31 3.21
CA ASN A 71 8.76 11.34 4.17
C ASN A 71 8.85 10.03 4.96
N TYR A 72 10.04 9.68 5.40
CA TYR A 72 10.29 8.50 6.23
C TYR A 72 9.39 8.46 7.48
N ASN A 73 9.19 9.60 8.13
CA ASN A 73 8.36 9.69 9.33
C ASN A 73 6.90 9.35 9.07
N GLU A 74 6.35 9.71 7.89
CA GLU A 74 4.98 9.37 7.51
C GLU A 74 4.83 7.86 7.34
N TYR A 75 5.81 7.19 6.75
CA TYR A 75 5.84 5.72 6.67
C TYR A 75 5.95 5.08 8.05
N ALA A 76 6.80 5.59 8.93
CA ALA A 76 6.96 5.05 10.29
C ALA A 76 5.63 5.11 11.06
N VAL A 77 4.92 6.22 10.98
CA VAL A 77 3.59 6.37 11.59
C VAL A 77 2.58 5.42 10.95
N ALA A 78 2.53 5.40 9.62
CA ALA A 78 1.59 4.57 8.87
C ALA A 78 1.74 3.08 9.22
N TRP A 79 2.97 2.58 9.22
CA TRP A 79 3.22 1.16 9.48
C TRP A 79 3.07 0.79 10.96
N THR A 80 3.35 1.70 11.87
CA THR A 80 3.05 1.49 13.29
C THR A 80 1.55 1.27 13.51
N ILE A 81 0.71 2.08 12.89
CA ILE A 81 -0.75 1.93 12.94
C ILE A 81 -1.17 0.59 12.32
N LEU A 82 -0.68 0.30 11.09
CA LEU A 82 -1.05 -0.89 10.34
C LEU A 82 -0.68 -2.17 11.09
N TYR A 83 0.58 -2.28 11.52
CA TYR A 83 1.07 -3.48 12.20
C TYR A 83 0.43 -3.67 13.57
N ASN A 84 0.17 -2.59 14.31
CA ASN A 84 -0.52 -2.68 15.58
C ASN A 84 -1.94 -3.25 15.41
N LEU A 85 -2.69 -2.74 14.43
CA LEU A 85 -4.04 -3.23 14.15
C LEU A 85 -4.03 -4.67 13.63
N PHE A 86 -3.13 -5.01 12.73
CA PHE A 86 -2.99 -6.38 12.24
C PHE A 86 -2.62 -7.37 13.34
N LYS A 87 -1.74 -6.97 14.27
CA LYS A 87 -1.34 -7.80 15.42
C LYS A 87 -2.50 -8.01 16.41
N THR A 88 -3.28 -6.99 16.66
CA THR A 88 -4.33 -7.01 17.69
C THR A 88 -5.67 -7.55 17.21
N LYS A 89 -6.01 -7.32 15.95
CA LYS A 89 -7.32 -7.66 15.36
C LYS A 89 -7.26 -8.66 14.20
N GLY A 90 -6.05 -9.05 13.77
CA GLY A 90 -5.82 -9.95 12.63
C GLY A 90 -5.78 -9.24 11.27
N VAL A 91 -5.35 -9.98 10.25
CA VAL A 91 -5.17 -9.46 8.88
C VAL A 91 -6.46 -9.69 8.08
N HIS A 92 -7.42 -8.81 8.24
CA HIS A 92 -8.71 -8.85 7.55
C HIS A 92 -8.98 -7.54 6.80
N ARG A 93 -9.85 -7.59 5.80
CA ARG A 93 -10.22 -6.42 4.99
C ARG A 93 -10.68 -5.24 5.86
N ASP A 94 -11.54 -5.49 6.83
CA ASP A 94 -12.13 -4.42 7.64
C ASP A 94 -11.08 -3.79 8.57
N VAL A 95 -10.13 -4.58 9.08
CA VAL A 95 -8.98 -4.10 9.85
C VAL A 95 -8.03 -3.30 8.95
N ALA A 96 -7.78 -3.75 7.73
CA ALA A 96 -7.01 -3.00 6.75
C ALA A 96 -7.64 -1.65 6.41
N MET A 97 -8.97 -1.60 6.30
CA MET A 97 -9.72 -0.37 6.08
C MET A 97 -9.70 0.56 7.30
N GLU A 98 -9.78 0.01 8.51
CA GLU A 98 -9.63 0.77 9.75
C GLU A 98 -8.23 1.39 9.84
N ALA A 99 -7.20 0.59 9.55
CA ALA A 99 -5.81 1.06 9.51
C ALA A 99 -5.64 2.20 8.48
N LEU A 100 -6.16 2.03 7.26
CA LEU A 100 -6.06 3.04 6.22
C LEU A 100 -6.74 4.36 6.63
N ARG A 101 -7.90 4.30 7.29
CA ARG A 101 -8.58 5.51 7.80
C ARG A 101 -7.73 6.24 8.82
N ALA A 102 -7.13 5.51 9.77
CA ALA A 102 -6.27 6.10 10.79
C ALA A 102 -4.98 6.68 10.17
N ILE A 103 -4.35 5.95 9.24
CA ILE A 103 -3.17 6.41 8.50
C ILE A 103 -3.48 7.71 7.76
N ARG A 104 -4.60 7.76 7.03
CA ARG A 104 -4.98 8.95 6.28
C ARG A 104 -5.31 10.15 7.17
N ALA A 105 -5.86 9.90 8.35
CA ALA A 105 -6.17 10.96 9.31
C ALA A 105 -4.92 11.53 10.01
N ILE A 106 -3.88 10.71 10.24
CA ILE A 106 -2.73 11.07 11.08
C ILE A 106 -1.49 11.37 10.23
N ALA A 107 -1.20 10.53 9.23
CA ALA A 107 -0.02 10.67 8.38
C ALA A 107 -0.34 11.45 7.10
N HIS A 108 -0.97 10.81 6.12
CA HIS A 108 -1.31 11.46 4.84
C HIS A 108 -2.40 10.73 4.05
N ASN A 109 -3.19 11.50 3.27
CA ASN A 109 -4.30 10.96 2.47
C ASN A 109 -3.90 10.05 1.31
N ASN A 110 -2.64 10.11 0.85
CA ASN A 110 -2.17 9.39 -0.32
C ASN A 110 -1.67 7.98 -0.03
N PHE A 111 -1.86 7.46 1.17
CA PHE A 111 -1.72 6.04 1.43
C PHE A 111 -2.89 5.27 0.82
N ARG A 112 -2.57 4.11 0.23
CA ARG A 112 -3.48 3.31 -0.56
C ARG A 112 -3.45 1.86 -0.12
N TYR A 113 -4.61 1.21 -0.20
CA TYR A 113 -4.81 -0.22 -0.01
C TYR A 113 -5.41 -0.81 -1.28
N LEU A 114 -4.69 -1.74 -1.89
CA LEU A 114 -5.12 -2.52 -3.05
C LEU A 114 -5.32 -3.97 -2.61
N ARG A 115 -6.33 -4.62 -3.17
CA ARG A 115 -6.64 -6.03 -2.90
C ARG A 115 -6.93 -6.77 -4.19
N TRP A 116 -6.31 -7.93 -4.33
CA TRP A 116 -6.58 -8.84 -5.42
C TRP A 116 -8.02 -9.35 -5.41
N LYS A 117 -8.64 -9.40 -6.57
CA LYS A 117 -9.97 -9.96 -6.82
C LYS A 117 -9.88 -11.12 -7.79
N ASP A 118 -10.09 -12.33 -7.28
CA ASP A 118 -9.98 -13.56 -8.08
C ASP A 118 -11.01 -13.64 -9.21
N ASP A 119 -12.21 -13.13 -8.97
CA ASP A 119 -13.30 -13.09 -9.94
C ASP A 119 -13.04 -12.15 -11.12
N LYS A 120 -12.29 -11.07 -10.88
CA LYS A 120 -11.98 -10.04 -11.87
C LYS A 120 -10.56 -10.15 -12.43
N LYS A 121 -9.68 -10.86 -11.74
CA LYS A 121 -8.23 -10.94 -12.06
C LYS A 121 -7.54 -9.58 -12.06
N GLU A 122 -7.94 -8.70 -11.14
CA GLU A 122 -7.41 -7.34 -11.00
C GLU A 122 -7.22 -6.94 -9.53
N TYR A 123 -6.40 -5.91 -9.31
CA TYR A 123 -6.32 -5.23 -8.02
C TYR A 123 -7.37 -4.14 -7.93
N VAL A 124 -8.15 -4.18 -6.87
CA VAL A 124 -9.20 -3.18 -6.59
C VAL A 124 -8.79 -2.32 -5.41
N GLN A 125 -8.87 -1.02 -5.57
CA GLN A 125 -8.61 -0.06 -4.50
C GLN A 125 -9.73 -0.06 -3.45
N TYR A 126 -9.35 0.05 -2.18
CA TYR A 126 -10.25 0.27 -1.07
C TYR A 126 -9.87 1.55 -0.29
N PRO A 127 -10.82 2.43 0.03
CA PRO A 127 -12.19 2.41 -0.50
C PRO A 127 -12.20 2.58 -2.02
N PRO A 128 -13.26 2.15 -2.70
CA PRO A 128 -13.44 2.42 -4.13
C PRO A 128 -13.31 3.91 -4.44
N GLU A 129 -12.84 4.23 -5.63
CA GLU A 129 -12.71 5.62 -6.09
C GLU A 129 -14.01 6.41 -5.90
N GLY A 130 -13.88 7.69 -5.57
CA GLY A 130 -15.00 8.57 -5.28
C GLY A 130 -15.52 8.54 -3.83
N ARG A 131 -15.16 7.53 -3.03
CA ARG A 131 -15.41 7.54 -1.58
C ARG A 131 -14.20 8.10 -0.84
N ARG A 132 -14.02 9.40 -0.89
CA ARG A 132 -13.06 10.08 0.00
C ARG A 132 -13.60 9.98 1.43
N PHE A 133 -12.78 9.50 2.37
CA PHE A 133 -13.07 9.70 3.78
C PHE A 133 -12.88 11.19 4.07
N VAL A 134 -13.98 11.89 4.17
CA VAL A 134 -13.97 13.25 4.71
C VAL A 134 -13.77 13.08 6.22
N VAL A 135 -12.61 13.42 6.72
CA VAL A 135 -12.42 13.61 8.17
C VAL A 135 -13.24 14.86 8.53
N MET A 136 -14.43 14.65 9.05
CA MET A 136 -15.20 15.75 9.62
C MET A 136 -14.50 16.15 10.93
N GLU A 137 -13.83 17.29 10.92
CA GLU A 137 -13.42 17.94 12.17
C GLU A 137 -14.67 18.13 13.04
N LYS A 138 -14.75 17.34 14.10
CA LYS A 138 -15.74 17.57 15.12
C LYS A 138 -15.36 18.87 15.80
N LYS A 139 -15.94 19.99 15.40
CA LYS A 139 -15.83 21.23 16.16
C LYS A 139 -16.30 20.93 17.57
N LEU A 140 -15.35 20.82 18.50
CA LEU A 140 -15.64 20.80 19.93
C LEU A 140 -16.41 22.09 20.22
N LYS A 141 -17.68 21.96 20.51
CA LYS A 141 -18.42 23.09 21.02
C LYS A 141 -17.78 23.51 22.34
N ALA A 142 -17.10 24.65 22.33
CA ALA A 142 -16.67 25.29 23.55
C ALA A 142 -17.91 25.46 24.45
N LYS A 143 -17.83 24.91 25.66
CA LYS A 143 -18.78 25.18 26.73
C LYS A 143 -18.44 26.53 27.36
#